data_3786794f5994df0d1ed5abea2504c4cd
#
_entry.id   3786794f5994df0d1ed5abea2504c4cd
#
_cell.length_a   1.000
_cell.length_b   1.000
_cell.length_c   1.000
_cell.angle_alpha   90.00
_cell.angle_beta   90.00
_cell.angle_gamma   90.00
#
_symmetry.space_group_name_H-M   'P 1'
#
loop_
_entity.id
_entity.type
_entity.pdbx_description
1 polymer ?
#
loop_
_entity_poly.entity_id
_entity_poly.type
_entity_poly.pdbx_seq_one_letter_code
_entity_poly.pdbx_strand_id
1 'polypeptide(L)'
;MLALGVDVGVGKGLDLVVLDERRAPLRVVSRATTDDVERLIGELAPDVIAIDSPPRWASAGRSRLTENELARLNIRAFRTPSSDHAPGTRFDWMRAGMEVFALVATLGYPLFDGGTVRRRSLEVFPHASAAVLAGCLPPTGMGKRAWRERVLRLQGVRTDDLTTIDRLDAALAALTGLRALEGHHTHLGDLREGVIVVPSRALAPTYRRGELADDDPATLFAWCRCGEPGCDRLVHAGREFAPGHDAKRKYRLWRQVRDAHEARRELERRGWELPPEVR
;
A
#
# COMPACT_ATOMS: atom_id res chain seq x y z
N MET A 1 13.63 0.76 -9.89
CA MET A 1 13.52 0.75 -8.39
C MET A 1 12.78 -0.49 -7.96
N LEU A 2 13.24 -1.10 -6.85
CA LEU A 2 12.58 -2.26 -6.26
C LEU A 2 12.28 -1.98 -4.78
N ALA A 3 11.10 -2.36 -4.32
CA ALA A 3 10.73 -2.31 -2.90
C ALA A 3 10.26 -3.69 -2.43
N LEU A 4 10.80 -4.15 -1.31
CA LEU A 4 10.32 -5.32 -0.61
C LEU A 4 9.37 -4.88 0.51
N GLY A 5 8.13 -5.37 0.47
CA GLY A 5 7.16 -5.23 1.55
C GLY A 5 7.05 -6.50 2.36
N VAL A 6 6.98 -6.36 3.66
CA VAL A 6 6.90 -7.46 4.63
C VAL A 6 5.70 -7.25 5.53
N ASP A 7 4.74 -8.16 5.50
CA ASP A 7 3.68 -8.28 6.50
C ASP A 7 4.07 -9.33 7.53
N VAL A 8 4.03 -8.96 8.81
CA VAL A 8 4.54 -9.79 9.91
C VAL A 8 3.40 -10.53 10.60
N GLY A 9 3.36 -11.85 10.41
CA GLY A 9 2.39 -12.74 11.06
C GLY A 9 3.02 -13.65 12.10
N VAL A 10 2.33 -13.87 13.22
CA VAL A 10 2.73 -14.87 14.22
C VAL A 10 2.12 -16.22 13.88
N GLY A 11 2.94 -17.27 13.91
CA GLY A 11 2.51 -18.65 13.65
C GLY A 11 2.17 -18.97 12.19
N LYS A 12 2.01 -17.93 11.35
CA LYS A 12 1.78 -18.08 9.90
C LYS A 12 3.03 -17.86 9.07
N GLY A 13 4.10 -17.29 9.66
CA GLY A 13 5.26 -16.77 8.94
C GLY A 13 5.00 -15.37 8.38
N LEU A 14 5.89 -14.92 7.51
CA LEU A 14 5.83 -13.61 6.87
C LEU A 14 5.12 -13.71 5.50
N ASP A 15 4.46 -12.64 5.08
CA ASP A 15 4.07 -12.46 3.68
C ASP A 15 4.99 -11.40 3.05
N LEU A 16 5.61 -11.75 1.92
CA LEU A 16 6.60 -10.93 1.24
C LEU A 16 6.11 -10.58 -0.16
N VAL A 17 6.17 -9.31 -0.51
CA VAL A 17 5.86 -8.84 -1.87
C VAL A 17 6.96 -7.90 -2.35
N VAL A 18 7.55 -8.19 -3.50
CA VAL A 18 8.49 -7.29 -4.16
C VAL A 18 7.78 -6.61 -5.32
N LEU A 19 7.73 -5.28 -5.29
CA LEU A 19 7.21 -4.47 -6.40
C LEU A 19 8.35 -3.78 -7.15
N ASP A 20 8.23 -3.72 -8.47
CA ASP A 20 9.08 -2.88 -9.32
C ASP A 20 8.50 -1.46 -9.48
N GLU A 21 9.23 -0.60 -10.18
CA GLU A 21 8.82 0.78 -10.48
C GLU A 21 7.53 0.88 -11.31
N ARG A 22 7.16 -0.19 -12.03
CA ARG A 22 5.90 -0.31 -12.77
C ARG A 22 4.77 -0.80 -11.87
N ARG A 23 5.05 -0.98 -10.57
CA ARG A 23 4.11 -1.49 -9.56
C ARG A 23 3.61 -2.90 -9.86
N ALA A 24 4.44 -3.67 -10.58
CA ALA A 24 4.19 -5.07 -10.85
C ALA A 24 4.79 -5.94 -9.75
N PRO A 25 4.05 -6.93 -9.20
CA PRO A 25 4.63 -7.92 -8.31
C PRO A 25 5.63 -8.80 -9.06
N LEU A 26 6.91 -8.72 -8.67
CA LEU A 26 7.98 -9.59 -9.19
C LEU A 26 8.09 -10.88 -8.40
N ARG A 27 7.82 -10.82 -7.10
CA ARG A 27 7.80 -11.96 -6.18
C ARG A 27 6.68 -11.78 -5.17
N VAL A 28 6.00 -12.88 -4.89
CA VAL A 28 5.00 -13.00 -3.83
C VAL A 28 5.31 -14.30 -3.10
N VAL A 29 5.68 -14.21 -1.83
CA VAL A 29 5.99 -15.37 -0.98
C VAL A 29 5.12 -15.31 0.25
N SER A 30 4.45 -16.40 0.59
CA SER A 30 3.65 -16.51 1.82
C SER A 30 4.24 -17.55 2.75
N ARG A 31 3.98 -17.39 4.03
CA ARG A 31 4.55 -18.23 5.10
C ARG A 31 6.08 -18.26 5.05
N ALA A 32 6.66 -17.15 4.64
CA ALA A 32 8.09 -16.98 4.53
C ALA A 32 8.75 -16.97 5.92
N THR A 33 10.00 -17.39 5.94
CA THR A 33 10.88 -17.31 7.10
C THR A 33 11.83 -16.12 6.97
N THR A 34 12.63 -15.87 8.00
CA THR A 34 13.74 -14.90 7.95
C THR A 34 14.77 -15.27 6.88
N ASP A 35 15.02 -16.57 6.64
CA ASP A 35 15.92 -17.05 5.59
C ASP A 35 15.41 -16.69 4.19
N ASP A 36 14.08 -16.71 3.98
CA ASP A 36 13.47 -16.27 2.73
C ASP A 36 13.65 -14.77 2.52
N VAL A 37 13.58 -13.96 3.59
CA VAL A 37 13.88 -12.51 3.53
C VAL A 37 15.35 -12.30 3.10
N GLU A 38 16.28 -12.98 3.77
CA GLU A 38 17.71 -12.90 3.45
C GLU A 38 17.99 -13.31 1.99
N ARG A 39 17.43 -14.44 1.56
CA ARG A 39 17.56 -14.94 0.18
C ARG A 39 17.02 -13.93 -0.83
N LEU A 40 15.82 -13.38 -0.63
CA LEU A 40 15.25 -12.38 -1.55
C LEU A 40 16.07 -11.10 -1.61
N ILE A 41 16.62 -10.65 -0.47
CA ILE A 41 17.53 -9.49 -0.43
C ILE A 41 18.81 -9.79 -1.23
N GLY A 42 19.38 -10.99 -1.06
CA GLY A 42 20.58 -11.41 -1.81
C GLY A 42 20.33 -11.52 -3.33
N GLU A 43 19.17 -12.05 -3.74
CA GLU A 43 18.80 -12.23 -5.14
C GLU A 43 18.45 -10.92 -5.86
N LEU A 44 17.71 -10.03 -5.21
CA LEU A 44 17.06 -8.89 -5.87
C LEU A 44 17.64 -7.53 -5.46
N ALA A 45 18.38 -7.47 -4.35
CA ALA A 45 18.96 -6.24 -3.80
C ALA A 45 17.97 -5.04 -3.82
N PRO A 46 16.81 -5.13 -3.16
CA PRO A 46 15.76 -4.09 -3.22
C PRO A 46 16.33 -2.73 -2.78
N ASP A 47 15.81 -1.65 -3.36
CA ASP A 47 16.24 -0.29 -3.02
C ASP A 47 15.77 0.13 -1.62
N VAL A 48 14.69 -0.48 -1.12
CA VAL A 48 14.10 -0.21 0.19
C VAL A 48 13.33 -1.43 0.69
N ILE A 49 13.26 -1.59 2.01
CA ILE A 49 12.45 -2.63 2.66
C ILE A 49 11.42 -1.94 3.56
N ALA A 50 10.14 -2.25 3.38
CA ALA A 50 9.04 -1.67 4.16
C ALA A 50 8.35 -2.78 4.96
N ILE A 51 8.28 -2.64 6.28
CA ILE A 51 7.88 -3.69 7.22
C ILE A 51 6.66 -3.23 8.02
N ASP A 52 5.57 -4.01 7.99
CA ASP A 52 4.37 -3.78 8.82
C ASP A 52 4.60 -4.32 10.23
N SER A 53 5.42 -3.62 10.97
CA SER A 53 5.67 -3.89 12.39
C SER A 53 6.45 -2.74 13.01
N PRO A 54 6.33 -2.49 14.34
CA PRO A 54 7.21 -1.56 15.03
C PRO A 54 8.65 -2.09 15.07
N PRO A 55 9.68 -1.24 14.86
CA PRO A 55 11.08 -1.63 14.93
C PRO A 55 11.59 -1.80 16.36
N ARG A 56 10.88 -1.24 17.33
CA ARG A 56 11.23 -1.28 18.77
C ARG A 56 10.03 -0.95 19.63
N TRP A 57 10.16 -1.24 20.93
CA TRP A 57 9.18 -0.85 21.93
C TRP A 57 9.13 0.68 22.12
N ALA A 58 8.04 1.18 22.68
CA ALA A 58 8.00 2.55 23.18
C ALA A 58 9.07 2.79 24.24
N SER A 59 9.57 4.00 24.37
CA SER A 59 10.50 4.41 25.41
C SER A 59 9.86 4.35 26.79
N ALA A 60 8.57 4.62 26.89
CA ALA A 60 7.77 4.55 28.11
C ALA A 60 6.28 4.36 27.82
N GLY A 61 5.55 3.79 28.77
CA GLY A 61 4.10 3.74 28.76
C GLY A 61 3.51 2.71 27.78
N ARG A 62 2.34 3.02 27.23
CA ARG A 62 1.51 2.05 26.47
C ARG A 62 1.38 2.36 25.00
N SER A 63 2.03 3.41 24.50
CA SER A 63 1.91 3.86 23.11
C SER A 63 3.05 4.79 22.75
N ARG A 64 3.56 4.71 21.55
CA ARG A 64 4.53 5.68 21.00
C ARG A 64 3.81 6.94 20.51
N LEU A 65 4.57 7.98 20.18
CA LEU A 65 4.05 9.20 19.60
C LEU A 65 3.33 8.94 18.26
N THR A 66 3.87 8.04 17.44
CA THR A 66 3.36 7.73 16.11
C THR A 66 1.90 7.23 16.11
N GLU A 67 1.53 6.34 17.05
CA GLU A 67 0.15 5.85 17.16
C GLU A 67 -0.81 6.95 17.64
N ASN A 68 -0.32 7.88 18.48
CA ASN A 68 -1.12 9.02 18.94
C ASN A 68 -1.36 10.03 17.81
N GLU A 69 -0.38 10.26 16.95
CA GLU A 69 -0.52 11.11 15.77
C GLU A 69 -1.45 10.49 14.73
N LEU A 70 -1.35 9.18 14.47
CA LEU A 70 -2.33 8.46 13.63
C LEU A 70 -3.76 8.59 14.19
N ALA A 71 -3.93 8.47 15.52
CA ALA A 71 -5.24 8.62 16.13
C ALA A 71 -5.83 10.03 15.95
N ARG A 72 -5.01 11.10 15.96
CA ARG A 72 -5.45 12.47 15.64
C ARG A 72 -5.93 12.60 14.19
N LEU A 73 -5.34 11.84 13.27
CA LEU A 73 -5.79 11.72 11.88
C LEU A 73 -7.02 10.82 11.71
N ASN A 74 -7.60 10.31 12.81
CA ASN A 74 -8.69 9.32 12.83
C ASN A 74 -8.31 7.94 12.27
N ILE A 75 -7.02 7.63 12.19
CA ILE A 75 -6.50 6.33 11.77
C ILE A 75 -6.13 5.53 13.03
N ARG A 76 -6.87 4.45 13.29
CA ARG A 76 -6.63 3.61 14.47
C ARG A 76 -5.52 2.60 14.19
N ALA A 77 -4.45 2.66 14.98
CA ALA A 77 -3.35 1.70 14.98
C ALA A 77 -3.37 0.84 16.25
N PHE A 78 -2.71 -0.32 16.17
CA PHE A 78 -2.39 -1.09 17.36
C PHE A 78 -1.29 -0.34 18.11
N ARG A 79 -1.44 -0.21 19.43
CA ARG A 79 -0.48 0.54 20.25
C ARG A 79 0.75 -0.31 20.58
N THR A 80 1.92 0.26 20.43
CA THR A 80 3.19 -0.34 20.82
C THR A 80 3.55 0.13 22.23
N PRO A 81 3.50 -0.74 23.25
CA PRO A 81 3.85 -0.37 24.61
C PRO A 81 5.39 -0.35 24.80
N SER A 82 5.85 0.09 25.96
CA SER A 82 7.21 -0.18 26.42
C SER A 82 7.34 -1.67 26.80
N SER A 83 8.57 -2.16 26.83
CA SER A 83 8.88 -3.59 27.04
C SER A 83 8.30 -4.18 28.32
N ASP A 84 8.26 -3.40 29.39
CA ASP A 84 7.67 -3.74 30.69
C ASP A 84 6.13 -3.83 30.67
N HIS A 85 5.49 -3.20 29.69
CA HIS A 85 4.05 -3.25 29.43
C HIS A 85 3.66 -4.23 28.31
N ALA A 86 4.58 -5.07 27.86
CA ALA A 86 4.39 -6.04 26.78
C ALA A 86 4.55 -7.52 27.22
N PRO A 87 3.93 -7.96 28.34
CA PRO A 87 4.04 -9.35 28.76
C PRO A 87 3.23 -10.29 27.86
N GLY A 88 3.65 -11.55 27.80
CA GLY A 88 2.92 -12.63 27.14
C GLY A 88 2.95 -12.60 25.62
N THR A 89 2.18 -13.50 25.02
CA THR A 89 2.22 -13.82 23.57
C THR A 89 1.46 -12.83 22.69
N ARG A 90 0.64 -11.95 23.27
CA ARG A 90 -0.13 -10.93 22.53
C ARG A 90 0.75 -10.03 21.65
N PHE A 91 2.00 -9.86 22.00
CA PHE A 91 2.97 -8.97 21.35
C PHE A 91 4.05 -9.74 20.56
N ASP A 92 3.89 -11.04 20.37
CA ASP A 92 4.90 -11.86 19.65
C ASP A 92 5.10 -11.41 18.22
N TRP A 93 4.05 -10.92 17.54
CA TRP A 93 4.17 -10.36 16.22
C TRP A 93 5.08 -9.11 16.18
N MET A 94 5.07 -8.28 17.24
CA MET A 94 5.99 -7.14 17.32
C MET A 94 7.43 -7.62 17.53
N ARG A 95 7.62 -8.67 18.36
CA ARG A 95 8.96 -9.27 18.58
C ARG A 95 9.50 -9.83 17.27
N ALA A 96 8.68 -10.61 16.55
CA ALA A 96 9.05 -11.13 15.25
C ALA A 96 9.38 -10.00 14.25
N GLY A 97 8.63 -8.91 14.24
CA GLY A 97 8.94 -7.75 13.42
C GLY A 97 10.25 -7.06 13.81
N MET A 98 10.54 -6.92 15.09
CA MET A 98 11.82 -6.39 15.59
C MET A 98 13.00 -7.28 15.16
N GLU A 99 12.82 -8.60 15.15
CA GLU A 99 13.81 -9.56 14.64
C GLU A 99 14.04 -9.37 13.13
N VAL A 100 12.98 -9.15 12.35
CA VAL A 100 13.11 -8.83 10.92
C VAL A 100 13.87 -7.51 10.73
N PHE A 101 13.58 -6.46 11.50
CA PHE A 101 14.34 -5.20 11.43
C PHE A 101 15.81 -5.40 11.78
N ALA A 102 16.12 -6.20 12.82
CA ALA A 102 17.49 -6.52 13.19
C ALA A 102 18.21 -7.27 12.07
N LEU A 103 17.57 -8.28 11.47
CA LEU A 103 18.14 -9.03 10.35
C LEU A 103 18.44 -8.12 9.16
N VAL A 104 17.46 -7.34 8.69
CA VAL A 104 17.68 -6.51 7.49
C VAL A 104 18.72 -5.41 7.73
N ALA A 105 18.89 -4.95 8.95
CA ALA A 105 19.97 -4.03 9.31
C ALA A 105 21.36 -4.66 9.12
N THR A 106 21.56 -5.93 9.47
CA THR A 106 22.81 -6.66 9.21
C THR A 106 23.08 -6.87 7.73
N LEU A 107 22.02 -6.90 6.89
CA LEU A 107 22.08 -7.01 5.44
C LEU A 107 22.25 -5.66 4.73
N GLY A 108 22.52 -4.58 5.47
CA GLY A 108 22.79 -3.24 4.92
C GLY A 108 21.54 -2.39 4.68
N TYR A 109 20.44 -2.67 5.41
CA TYR A 109 19.21 -1.87 5.41
C TYR A 109 18.92 -1.37 6.84
N PRO A 110 19.75 -0.45 7.38
CA PRO A 110 19.48 0.10 8.70
C PRO A 110 18.14 0.84 8.73
N LEU A 111 17.56 0.98 9.92
CA LEU A 111 16.31 1.68 10.12
C LEU A 111 16.38 3.12 9.60
N PHE A 112 15.29 3.59 8.99
CA PHE A 112 15.14 4.96 8.53
C PHE A 112 15.31 5.95 9.68
N ASP A 113 16.13 6.97 9.44
CA ASP A 113 16.57 7.98 10.42
C ASP A 113 16.12 9.41 10.06
N GLY A 114 15.15 9.54 9.14
CA GLY A 114 14.67 10.82 8.64
C GLY A 114 15.43 11.36 7.43
N GLY A 115 16.51 10.70 7.01
CA GLY A 115 17.32 11.08 5.86
C GLY A 115 16.91 10.38 4.56
N THR A 116 17.90 9.79 3.87
CA THR A 116 17.64 9.04 2.63
C THR A 116 16.84 7.77 2.89
N VAL A 117 15.94 7.45 1.97
CA VAL A 117 15.13 6.22 1.99
C VAL A 117 15.85 5.03 1.38
N ARG A 118 16.75 5.29 0.38
CA ARG A 118 17.45 4.22 -0.33
C ARG A 118 18.35 3.44 0.61
N ARG A 119 18.29 2.10 0.52
CA ARG A 119 19.04 1.17 1.39
C ARG A 119 18.65 1.33 2.85
N ARG A 120 17.38 1.57 3.14
CA ARG A 120 16.82 1.64 4.50
C ARG A 120 15.67 0.64 4.68
N SER A 121 15.43 0.26 5.93
CA SER A 121 14.18 -0.36 6.35
C SER A 121 13.25 0.70 6.92
N LEU A 122 11.99 0.63 6.54
CA LEU A 122 10.93 1.56 6.94
C LEU A 122 9.89 0.82 7.77
N GLU A 123 9.49 1.38 8.90
CA GLU A 123 8.23 0.97 9.50
C GLU A 123 7.08 1.57 8.70
N VAL A 124 6.12 0.75 8.34
CA VAL A 124 4.90 1.15 7.66
C VAL A 124 3.68 0.56 8.35
N PHE A 125 2.53 1.15 8.12
CA PHE A 125 1.25 0.63 8.58
C PHE A 125 0.29 0.58 7.38
N PRO A 126 0.03 -0.60 6.78
CA PRO A 126 -0.73 -0.73 5.54
C PRO A 126 -2.12 -0.08 5.58
N HIS A 127 -2.78 -0.08 6.75
CA HIS A 127 -4.05 0.62 6.90
C HIS A 127 -3.90 2.14 6.78
N ALA A 128 -2.86 2.72 7.38
CA ALA A 128 -2.56 4.14 7.22
C ALA A 128 -2.13 4.46 5.79
N SER A 129 -1.26 3.65 5.20
CA SER A 129 -0.85 3.78 3.80
C SER A 129 -2.05 3.79 2.85
N ALA A 130 -2.97 2.83 3.04
CA ALA A 130 -4.17 2.77 2.22
C ALA A 130 -5.10 3.97 2.44
N ALA A 131 -5.28 4.45 3.69
CA ALA A 131 -6.09 5.63 3.99
C ALA A 131 -5.53 6.90 3.36
N VAL A 132 -4.21 7.07 3.44
CA VAL A 132 -3.50 8.21 2.84
C VAL A 132 -3.59 8.19 1.31
N LEU A 133 -3.37 7.03 0.67
CA LEU A 133 -3.47 6.85 -0.78
C LEU A 133 -4.90 7.04 -1.31
N ALA A 134 -5.88 6.64 -0.52
CA ALA A 134 -7.30 6.77 -0.86
C ALA A 134 -7.86 8.18 -0.56
N GLY A 135 -7.21 8.95 0.31
CA GLY A 135 -7.75 10.20 0.85
C GLY A 135 -8.89 10.00 1.86
N CYS A 136 -9.27 8.76 2.17
CA CYS A 136 -10.38 8.44 3.06
C CYS A 136 -10.17 7.09 3.77
N LEU A 137 -10.94 6.84 4.83
CA LEU A 137 -11.10 5.52 5.43
C LEU A 137 -12.12 4.68 4.63
N PRO A 138 -12.11 3.34 4.77
CA PRO A 138 -13.04 2.48 4.03
C PRO A 138 -14.49 2.89 4.27
N PRO A 139 -15.35 2.86 3.23
CA PRO A 139 -16.78 3.09 3.38
C PRO A 139 -17.41 2.05 4.33
N THR A 140 -18.52 2.44 4.94
CA THR A 140 -19.25 1.52 5.83
C THR A 140 -19.69 0.26 5.05
N GLY A 141 -19.46 -0.91 5.64
CA GLY A 141 -19.83 -2.19 5.03
C GLY A 141 -18.78 -2.76 4.05
N MET A 142 -17.77 -2.01 3.66
CA MET A 142 -16.67 -2.55 2.85
C MET A 142 -15.67 -3.32 3.71
N GLY A 143 -15.43 -4.59 3.40
CA GLY A 143 -14.44 -5.42 4.08
C GLY A 143 -13.00 -4.95 3.83
N LYS A 144 -12.12 -5.14 4.81
CA LYS A 144 -10.70 -4.71 4.73
C LYS A 144 -10.01 -5.17 3.45
N ARG A 145 -10.17 -6.45 3.09
CA ARG A 145 -9.54 -7.03 1.89
C ARG A 145 -9.98 -6.31 0.62
N ALA A 146 -11.29 -6.18 0.43
CA ALA A 146 -11.83 -5.53 -0.77
C ALA A 146 -11.39 -4.07 -0.89
N TRP A 147 -11.32 -3.35 0.23
CA TRP A 147 -10.86 -1.96 0.24
C TRP A 147 -9.37 -1.85 -0.09
N ARG A 148 -8.49 -2.66 0.52
CA ARG A 148 -7.05 -2.65 0.24
C ARG A 148 -6.74 -3.03 -1.20
N GLU A 149 -7.37 -4.09 -1.70
CA GLU A 149 -7.26 -4.49 -3.10
C GLU A 149 -7.65 -3.36 -4.04
N ARG A 150 -8.75 -2.66 -3.73
CA ARG A 150 -9.22 -1.53 -4.52
C ARG A 150 -8.23 -0.36 -4.50
N VAL A 151 -7.70 -0.01 -3.32
CA VAL A 151 -6.67 1.05 -3.20
C VAL A 151 -5.42 0.69 -4.01
N LEU A 152 -4.91 -0.54 -3.89
CA LEU A 152 -3.75 -0.99 -4.67
C LEU A 152 -4.00 -0.88 -6.18
N ARG A 153 -5.17 -1.30 -6.66
CA ARG A 153 -5.55 -1.19 -8.08
C ARG A 153 -5.64 0.25 -8.54
N LEU A 154 -6.17 1.16 -7.71
CA LEU A 154 -6.18 2.61 -7.99
C LEU A 154 -4.78 3.18 -8.14
N GLN A 155 -3.83 2.61 -7.43
CA GLN A 155 -2.43 2.99 -7.52
C GLN A 155 -1.67 2.24 -8.63
N GLY A 156 -2.36 1.48 -9.49
CA GLY A 156 -1.77 0.75 -10.61
C GLY A 156 -1.07 -0.57 -10.24
N VAL A 157 -1.22 -1.05 -9.01
CA VAL A 157 -0.66 -2.35 -8.60
C VAL A 157 -1.52 -3.49 -9.14
N ARG A 158 -0.91 -4.47 -9.80
CA ARG A 158 -1.59 -5.71 -10.17
C ARG A 158 -1.84 -6.55 -8.93
N THR A 159 -3.07 -7.03 -8.75
CA THR A 159 -3.49 -7.72 -7.52
C THR A 159 -3.92 -9.17 -7.74
N ASP A 160 -3.69 -9.72 -8.93
CA ASP A 160 -4.18 -11.06 -9.32
C ASP A 160 -3.62 -12.16 -8.41
N ASP A 161 -2.34 -12.04 -8.02
CA ASP A 161 -1.64 -12.97 -7.13
C ASP A 161 -1.75 -12.61 -5.64
N LEU A 162 -2.37 -11.47 -5.31
CA LEU A 162 -2.53 -10.97 -3.94
C LEU A 162 -3.86 -11.42 -3.34
N THR A 163 -4.01 -12.73 -3.15
CA THR A 163 -5.29 -13.37 -2.82
C THR A 163 -5.68 -13.30 -1.34
N THR A 164 -4.74 -12.98 -0.44
CA THR A 164 -4.97 -12.85 1.00
C THR A 164 -4.86 -11.39 1.46
N ILE A 165 -5.38 -11.09 2.66
CA ILE A 165 -5.23 -9.77 3.27
C ILE A 165 -3.76 -9.49 3.59
N ASP A 166 -3.03 -10.50 4.05
CA ASP A 166 -1.63 -10.40 4.45
C ASP A 166 -0.74 -10.07 3.23
N ARG A 167 -1.00 -10.67 2.06
CA ARG A 167 -0.33 -10.31 0.79
C ARG A 167 -0.66 -8.89 0.32
N LEU A 168 -1.92 -8.46 0.50
CA LEU A 168 -2.32 -7.09 0.17
C LEU A 168 -1.65 -6.07 1.10
N ASP A 169 -1.45 -6.44 2.39
CA ASP A 169 -0.75 -5.61 3.34
C ASP A 169 0.75 -5.54 3.04
N ALA A 170 1.40 -6.65 2.69
CA ALA A 170 2.77 -6.67 2.18
C ALA A 170 2.93 -5.83 0.90
N ALA A 171 1.96 -5.89 -0.03
CA ALA A 171 1.98 -5.07 -1.24
C ALA A 171 1.80 -3.57 -0.95
N LEU A 172 0.95 -3.20 0.01
CA LEU A 172 0.82 -1.81 0.48
C LEU A 172 2.10 -1.31 1.15
N ALA A 173 2.79 -2.19 1.90
CA ALA A 173 4.10 -1.90 2.44
C ALA A 173 5.11 -1.62 1.32
N ALA A 174 5.24 -2.52 0.35
CA ALA A 174 6.12 -2.33 -0.81
C ALA A 174 5.80 -1.05 -1.59
N LEU A 175 4.52 -0.78 -1.85
CA LEU A 175 4.08 0.45 -2.53
C LEU A 175 4.46 1.69 -1.74
N THR A 176 4.34 1.66 -0.41
CA THR A 176 4.80 2.76 0.46
C THR A 176 6.29 2.99 0.30
N GLY A 177 7.08 1.92 0.25
CA GLY A 177 8.51 1.98 -0.03
C GLY A 177 8.83 2.60 -1.40
N LEU A 178 8.15 2.20 -2.48
CA LEU A 178 8.30 2.81 -3.81
C LEU A 178 7.96 4.30 -3.80
N ARG A 179 6.84 4.68 -3.19
CA ARG A 179 6.44 6.08 -3.05
C ARG A 179 7.46 6.90 -2.27
N ALA A 180 8.07 6.28 -1.25
CA ALA A 180 9.13 6.93 -0.49
C ALA A 180 10.41 7.12 -1.32
N LEU A 181 10.82 6.16 -2.15
CA LEU A 181 11.92 6.30 -3.11
C LEU A 181 11.65 7.38 -4.17
N GLU A 182 10.39 7.56 -4.57
CA GLU A 182 9.95 8.65 -5.46
C GLU A 182 9.92 10.03 -4.76
N GLY A 183 10.23 10.10 -3.45
CA GLY A 183 10.15 11.31 -2.64
C GLY A 183 8.73 11.71 -2.26
N HIS A 184 7.76 10.81 -2.41
CA HIS A 184 6.36 11.02 -2.04
C HIS A 184 6.04 10.36 -0.70
N HIS A 185 6.68 10.83 0.36
CA HIS A 185 6.45 10.34 1.71
C HIS A 185 6.53 11.44 2.76
N THR A 186 5.98 11.18 3.89
CA THR A 186 6.26 11.81 5.19
C THR A 186 6.25 10.74 6.27
N HIS A 187 6.52 11.12 7.50
CA HIS A 187 6.50 10.18 8.61
C HIS A 187 5.80 10.81 9.83
N LEU A 188 5.30 9.95 10.69
CA LEU A 188 4.66 10.28 11.97
C LEU A 188 5.48 9.69 13.10
N GLY A 189 5.58 10.41 14.20
CA GLY A 189 6.26 9.95 15.41
C GLY A 189 7.61 10.59 15.68
N ASP A 190 8.37 9.97 16.57
CA ASP A 190 9.73 10.37 16.98
C ASP A 190 10.74 9.33 16.46
N LEU A 191 11.76 9.77 15.77
CA LEU A 191 12.82 8.90 15.22
C LEU A 191 13.51 8.05 16.29
N ARG A 192 13.53 8.48 17.55
CA ARG A 192 14.10 7.71 18.66
C ARG A 192 13.27 6.50 19.04
N GLU A 193 11.94 6.57 18.86
CA GLU A 193 11.01 5.46 19.11
C GLU A 193 10.67 4.65 17.85
N GLY A 194 11.07 5.15 16.68
CA GLY A 194 10.62 4.67 15.39
C GLY A 194 9.44 5.50 14.87
N VAL A 195 9.40 5.67 13.56
CA VAL A 195 8.39 6.47 12.87
C VAL A 195 7.66 5.61 11.85
N ILE A 196 6.35 5.83 11.70
CA ILE A 196 5.58 5.23 10.63
C ILE A 196 5.69 6.12 9.39
N VAL A 197 6.25 5.57 8.31
CA VAL A 197 6.33 6.21 7.01
C VAL A 197 5.00 6.01 6.26
N VAL A 198 4.47 7.08 5.68
CA VAL A 198 3.23 7.08 4.90
C VAL A 198 3.46 7.66 3.50
N PRO A 199 2.75 7.17 2.46
CA PRO A 199 3.08 7.42 1.05
C PRO A 199 2.53 8.76 0.51
N SER A 200 2.75 9.85 1.22
CA SER A 200 2.37 11.21 0.81
C SER A 200 3.26 12.27 1.45
N ARG A 201 3.54 13.34 0.75
CA ARG A 201 4.28 14.51 1.28
C ARG A 201 3.44 15.35 2.25
N ALA A 202 2.12 15.31 2.10
CA ALA A 202 1.20 16.06 2.94
C ALA A 202 0.04 15.15 3.37
N LEU A 203 -0.42 15.34 4.59
CA LEU A 203 -1.53 14.60 5.16
C LEU A 203 -2.76 15.49 5.27
N ALA A 204 -3.93 14.91 5.08
CA ALA A 204 -5.17 15.58 5.43
C ALA A 204 -5.24 15.80 6.96
N PRO A 205 -5.93 16.83 7.44
CA PRO A 205 -6.08 17.07 8.89
C PRO A 205 -6.78 15.90 9.62
N THR A 206 -7.61 15.15 8.89
CA THR A 206 -8.30 13.96 9.37
C THR A 206 -8.81 13.13 8.20
N TYR A 207 -8.90 11.82 8.38
CA TYR A 207 -9.46 10.90 7.40
C TYR A 207 -10.85 10.44 7.85
N ARG A 208 -11.85 10.63 7.01
CA ARG A 208 -13.22 10.20 7.26
C ARG A 208 -13.56 8.99 6.40
N ARG A 209 -14.57 8.23 6.81
CA ARG A 209 -15.15 7.19 5.94
C ARG A 209 -15.72 7.85 4.71
N GLY A 210 -15.41 7.29 3.54
CA GLY A 210 -15.83 7.89 2.28
C GLY A 210 -15.67 6.93 1.12
N GLU A 211 -16.19 7.34 -0.03
CA GLU A 211 -16.04 6.63 -1.29
C GLU A 211 -14.64 6.86 -1.87
N LEU A 212 -14.10 5.85 -2.54
CA LEU A 212 -12.87 6.00 -3.30
C LEU A 212 -13.13 6.84 -4.57
N ALA A 213 -12.12 7.57 -5.00
CA ALA A 213 -12.22 8.46 -6.15
C ALA A 213 -12.72 7.79 -7.43
N ASP A 214 -12.49 6.47 -7.62
CA ASP A 214 -13.02 5.73 -8.75
C ASP A 214 -14.50 5.36 -8.63
N ASP A 215 -15.15 5.68 -7.52
CA ASP A 215 -16.60 5.64 -7.37
C ASP A 215 -17.25 6.98 -7.75
N ASP A 216 -16.47 8.05 -7.87
CA ASP A 216 -16.94 9.32 -8.40
C ASP A 216 -17.32 9.13 -9.88
N PRO A 217 -18.55 9.46 -10.28
CA PRO A 217 -18.96 9.45 -11.66
C PRO A 217 -17.99 10.18 -12.59
N ALA A 218 -17.32 11.22 -12.10
CA ALA A 218 -16.29 11.94 -12.83
C ALA A 218 -15.12 11.04 -13.25
N THR A 219 -14.69 10.12 -12.39
CA THR A 219 -13.59 9.20 -12.69
C THR A 219 -14.03 8.02 -13.56
N LEU A 220 -15.32 7.71 -13.62
CA LEU A 220 -15.85 6.67 -14.50
C LEU A 220 -15.70 7.02 -15.99
N PHE A 221 -15.61 8.31 -16.30
CA PHE A 221 -15.51 8.81 -17.67
C PHE A 221 -14.07 9.15 -18.08
N ALA A 222 -13.10 9.01 -17.18
CA ALA A 222 -11.69 9.16 -17.52
C ALA A 222 -11.17 7.86 -18.17
N TRP A 223 -11.34 7.76 -19.48
CA TRP A 223 -11.01 6.57 -20.26
C TRP A 223 -9.71 6.74 -21.06
N CYS A 224 -8.95 5.66 -21.17
CA CYS A 224 -7.83 5.53 -22.11
C CYS A 224 -7.92 4.19 -22.84
N ARG A 225 -7.10 3.99 -23.86
CA ARG A 225 -7.00 2.67 -24.50
C ARG A 225 -6.34 1.67 -23.58
N CYS A 226 -6.74 0.41 -23.69
CA CYS A 226 -6.07 -0.68 -23.00
C CYS A 226 -4.60 -0.75 -23.47
N GLY A 227 -3.67 -0.90 -22.53
CA GLY A 227 -2.23 -1.01 -22.83
C GLY A 227 -1.82 -2.32 -23.51
N GLU A 228 -2.73 -3.27 -23.67
CA GLU A 228 -2.46 -4.53 -24.37
C GLU A 228 -2.39 -4.32 -25.88
N PRO A 229 -1.31 -4.73 -26.55
CA PRO A 229 -1.16 -4.60 -27.99
C PRO A 229 -2.34 -5.23 -28.77
N GLY A 230 -2.94 -4.46 -29.66
CA GLY A 230 -4.09 -4.90 -30.47
C GLY A 230 -5.44 -4.88 -29.76
N CYS A 231 -5.54 -4.33 -28.56
CA CYS A 231 -6.80 -4.17 -27.85
C CYS A 231 -7.34 -2.74 -28.01
N ASP A 232 -8.48 -2.59 -28.70
CA ASP A 232 -9.17 -1.30 -28.89
C ASP A 232 -10.12 -0.92 -27.75
N ARG A 233 -10.12 -1.67 -26.66
CA ARG A 233 -11.04 -1.42 -25.55
C ARG A 233 -10.62 -0.19 -24.77
N LEU A 234 -11.61 0.62 -24.39
CA LEU A 234 -11.42 1.71 -23.47
C LEU A 234 -11.33 1.17 -22.03
N VAL A 235 -10.41 1.70 -21.28
CA VAL A 235 -10.18 1.39 -19.87
C VAL A 235 -10.12 2.69 -19.09
N HIS A 236 -10.35 2.62 -17.79
CA HIS A 236 -10.29 3.81 -16.95
C HIS A 236 -8.88 4.41 -16.96
N ALA A 237 -8.75 5.73 -17.13
CA ALA A 237 -7.45 6.41 -17.14
C ALA A 237 -6.65 6.12 -15.87
N GLY A 238 -5.35 5.91 -16.04
CA GLY A 238 -4.45 5.53 -14.96
C GLY A 238 -4.41 4.04 -14.64
N ARG A 239 -5.04 3.20 -15.48
CA ARG A 239 -5.01 1.74 -15.34
C ARG A 239 -4.64 1.08 -16.65
N GLU A 240 -3.67 0.18 -16.56
CA GLU A 240 -3.35 -0.76 -17.61
C GLU A 240 -4.11 -2.07 -17.36
N PHE A 241 -5.12 -2.38 -18.22
CA PHE A 241 -5.86 -3.63 -18.12
C PHE A 241 -5.49 -4.53 -19.26
N ALA A 242 -4.88 -5.65 -18.96
CA ALA A 242 -4.80 -6.73 -19.90
C ALA A 242 -6.20 -7.28 -20.25
N PRO A 243 -6.47 -7.69 -21.50
CA PRO A 243 -7.71 -8.35 -21.86
C PRO A 243 -7.97 -9.56 -20.99
N GLY A 244 -9.10 -9.59 -20.30
CA GLY A 244 -9.47 -10.66 -19.39
C GLY A 244 -9.21 -10.41 -17.90
N HIS A 245 -8.30 -9.51 -17.53
CA HIS A 245 -7.92 -9.31 -16.13
C HIS A 245 -9.00 -8.67 -15.26
N ASP A 246 -9.97 -8.01 -15.81
CA ASP A 246 -11.03 -7.40 -15.00
C ASP A 246 -12.41 -7.47 -15.66
N ALA A 247 -12.75 -8.63 -16.23
CA ALA A 247 -14.02 -8.83 -16.91
C ALA A 247 -15.24 -8.45 -16.06
N LYS A 248 -15.22 -8.80 -14.76
CA LYS A 248 -16.30 -8.48 -13.81
C LYS A 248 -16.39 -6.97 -13.53
N ARG A 249 -15.25 -6.26 -13.48
CA ARG A 249 -15.21 -4.82 -13.22
C ARG A 249 -15.53 -4.04 -14.49
N LYS A 250 -14.96 -4.43 -15.64
CA LYS A 250 -15.37 -3.91 -16.95
C LYS A 250 -16.88 -4.02 -17.11
N TYR A 251 -17.47 -5.16 -16.75
CA TYR A 251 -18.91 -5.37 -16.82
C TYR A 251 -19.72 -4.47 -15.89
N ARG A 252 -19.23 -4.17 -14.67
CA ARG A 252 -19.88 -3.20 -13.76
C ARG A 252 -19.78 -1.78 -14.29
N LEU A 253 -18.64 -1.35 -14.76
CA LEU A 253 -18.45 -0.04 -15.39
C LEU A 253 -19.34 0.10 -16.63
N TRP A 254 -19.39 -0.93 -17.47
CA TRP A 254 -20.30 -0.96 -18.63
C TRP A 254 -21.79 -1.00 -18.25
N ARG A 255 -22.15 -1.55 -17.09
CA ARG A 255 -23.52 -1.47 -16.58
C ARG A 255 -23.89 -0.09 -16.06
N GLN A 256 -22.94 0.67 -15.54
CA GLN A 256 -23.16 2.05 -15.09
C GLN A 256 -23.19 3.04 -16.25
N VAL A 257 -22.43 2.73 -17.31
CA VAL A 257 -22.40 3.49 -18.57
C VAL A 257 -22.86 2.55 -19.67
N ARG A 258 -24.08 2.73 -20.17
CA ARG A 258 -24.74 1.77 -21.08
C ARG A 258 -23.95 1.47 -22.34
N ASP A 259 -23.21 2.44 -22.85
CA ASP A 259 -22.27 2.30 -23.95
C ASP A 259 -21.22 3.43 -23.99
N ALA A 260 -20.22 3.30 -24.84
CA ALA A 260 -19.19 4.30 -25.01
C ALA A 260 -19.72 5.67 -25.51
N HIS A 261 -20.86 5.67 -26.21
CA HIS A 261 -21.52 6.89 -26.68
C HIS A 261 -22.15 7.68 -25.54
N GLU A 262 -22.71 7.00 -24.55
CA GLU A 262 -23.30 7.61 -23.36
C GLU A 262 -22.22 8.24 -22.47
N ALA A 263 -21.11 7.52 -22.30
CA ALA A 263 -19.93 8.03 -21.62
C ALA A 263 -19.36 9.28 -22.32
N ARG A 264 -19.24 9.25 -23.63
CA ARG A 264 -18.75 10.37 -24.44
C ARG A 264 -19.65 11.60 -24.29
N ARG A 265 -20.95 11.45 -24.40
CA ARG A 265 -21.92 12.56 -24.21
C ARG A 265 -21.87 13.15 -22.81
N GLU A 266 -21.60 12.32 -21.79
CA GLU A 266 -21.48 12.79 -20.42
C GLU A 266 -20.18 13.58 -20.20
N LEU A 267 -19.07 13.14 -20.81
CA LEU A 267 -17.81 13.90 -20.81
C LEU A 267 -17.98 15.27 -21.45
N GLU A 268 -18.62 15.30 -22.64
CA GLU A 268 -18.92 16.54 -23.37
C GLU A 268 -19.81 17.48 -22.54
N ARG A 269 -20.86 16.96 -21.89
CA ARG A 269 -21.72 17.76 -20.99
C ARG A 269 -20.97 18.35 -19.80
N ARG A 270 -19.94 17.69 -19.31
CA ARG A 270 -19.11 18.16 -18.19
C ARG A 270 -17.95 19.04 -18.64
N GLY A 271 -17.81 19.29 -19.93
CA GLY A 271 -16.70 20.07 -20.48
C GLY A 271 -15.34 19.38 -20.35
N TRP A 272 -15.32 18.05 -20.28
CA TRP A 272 -14.09 17.28 -20.21
C TRP A 272 -13.65 16.82 -21.60
N GLU A 273 -12.37 17.05 -21.89
CA GLU A 273 -11.81 16.58 -23.16
C GLU A 273 -11.50 15.08 -23.09
N LEU A 274 -11.87 14.39 -24.18
CA LEU A 274 -11.43 13.02 -24.40
C LEU A 274 -9.91 13.01 -24.60
N PRO A 275 -9.18 12.05 -24.00
CA PRO A 275 -7.78 11.83 -24.34
C PRO A 275 -7.60 11.67 -25.85
N PRO A 276 -6.47 12.16 -26.42
CA PRO A 276 -6.23 12.10 -27.86
C PRO A 276 -6.38 10.70 -28.47
N GLU A 277 -6.07 9.66 -27.68
CA GLU A 277 -6.13 8.25 -28.07
C GLU A 277 -7.57 7.72 -28.21
N VAL A 278 -8.57 8.51 -27.81
CA VAL A 278 -10.00 8.12 -27.80
C VAL A 278 -10.85 8.97 -28.73
N ARG A 279 -10.24 9.98 -29.37
CA ARG A 279 -10.89 10.87 -30.34
C ARG A 279 -11.18 10.20 -31.68
#